data_e28ac57e3c4240669d93cefd15ddf299
#
_entry.id   e28ac57e3c4240669d93cefd15ddf299
#
_cell.length_a   1.000
_cell.length_b   1.000
_cell.length_c   1.000
_cell.angle_alpha   90.00
_cell.angle_beta   90.00
_cell.angle_gamma   90.00
#
_symmetry.space_group_name_H-M   'P 1'
#
loop_
_entity.id
_entity.type
_entity.pdbx_description
1 polymer ?
#
loop_
_entity_poly.entity_id
_entity_poly.type
_entity_poly.pdbx_seq_one_letter_code
_entity_poly.pdbx_strand_id
1 'polypeptide(L)'
;METSYSAQMYINEFDPVVYYQTYYSAGKGGIATEWTDFALQNLHEIFCSGVKGDILIDFGAGPGFYHLFSSCEVFNSIITSDFLEQNREQLEKWLKKDPAALDWSHFAKYVCELEGNRDNWEKKEETLRRKVTKVLMCDALAEKPFDVPMPEADCLISCLCLENACQDREAYINVLKKLKELLKPGGHIIVQSILNCSYYHIGNSCFSHLPISKDDVEKSFKEAGYEIVKLKVLSRSVKSEMEISDSDGYYCMHARKPHKE
;
A
#
# COMPACT_ATOMS: atom_id res chain seq x y z
N MET A 1 -16.23 4.39 20.49
CA MET A 1 -14.78 4.50 20.69
C MET A 1 -14.39 5.93 20.38
N GLU A 2 -13.70 6.62 21.29
CA GLU A 2 -13.17 7.96 21.00
C GLU A 2 -12.07 7.81 19.95
N THR A 3 -12.24 8.49 18.80
CA THR A 3 -11.25 8.55 17.73
C THR A 3 -10.02 9.30 18.26
N SER A 4 -8.82 8.78 18.10
CA SER A 4 -7.60 9.49 18.52
C SER A 4 -7.46 10.83 17.77
N TYR A 5 -6.78 11.81 18.37
CA TYR A 5 -6.58 13.12 17.76
C TYR A 5 -5.95 13.01 16.35
N SER A 6 -4.99 12.11 16.16
CA SER A 6 -4.34 11.86 14.88
C SER A 6 -5.31 11.28 13.83
N ALA A 7 -6.18 10.35 14.22
CA ALA A 7 -7.18 9.78 13.31
C ALA A 7 -8.24 10.83 12.94
N GLN A 8 -8.68 11.69 13.87
CA GLN A 8 -9.63 12.76 13.58
C GLN A 8 -9.03 13.80 12.62
N MET A 9 -7.75 14.14 12.78
CA MET A 9 -7.04 15.01 11.86
C MET A 9 -6.98 14.38 10.47
N TYR A 10 -6.66 13.09 10.39
CA TYR A 10 -6.60 12.37 9.11
C TYR A 10 -7.96 12.36 8.41
N ILE A 11 -9.06 12.13 9.14
CA ILE A 11 -10.42 12.18 8.59
C ILE A 11 -10.77 13.56 8.03
N ASN A 12 -10.40 14.63 8.75
CA ASN A 12 -10.83 15.99 8.43
C ASN A 12 -9.95 16.69 7.38
N GLU A 13 -8.65 16.40 7.37
CA GLU A 13 -7.65 17.18 6.64
C GLU A 13 -7.07 16.46 5.42
N PHE A 14 -7.23 15.14 5.30
CA PHE A 14 -6.69 14.39 4.18
C PHE A 14 -7.51 14.64 2.91
N ASP A 15 -6.90 15.26 1.91
CA ASP A 15 -7.50 15.47 0.59
C ASP A 15 -6.82 14.52 -0.43
N PRO A 16 -7.56 13.54 -0.98
CA PRO A 16 -7.00 12.56 -1.91
C PRO A 16 -6.53 13.18 -3.24
N VAL A 17 -7.14 14.30 -3.68
CA VAL A 17 -6.74 14.98 -4.91
C VAL A 17 -5.44 15.74 -4.68
N VAL A 18 -5.33 16.47 -3.57
CA VAL A 18 -4.09 17.17 -3.19
C VAL A 18 -2.96 16.16 -2.93
N TYR A 19 -3.26 15.03 -2.28
CA TYR A 19 -2.31 13.93 -2.09
C TYR A 19 -1.78 13.39 -3.43
N TYR A 20 -2.69 13.09 -4.37
CA TYR A 20 -2.32 12.66 -5.72
C TYR A 20 -1.46 13.72 -6.42
N GLN A 21 -1.88 14.99 -6.38
CA GLN A 21 -1.14 16.08 -7.02
C GLN A 21 0.25 16.27 -6.40
N THR A 22 0.41 16.05 -5.09
CA THR A 22 1.67 16.20 -4.39
C THR A 22 2.65 15.08 -4.74
N TYR A 23 2.19 13.83 -4.79
CA TYR A 23 3.06 12.66 -4.82
C TYR A 23 3.00 11.81 -6.09
N TYR A 24 1.90 11.87 -6.86
CA TYR A 24 1.65 10.88 -7.91
C TYR A 24 1.34 11.44 -9.29
N SER A 25 1.08 12.74 -9.42
CA SER A 25 0.74 13.30 -10.74
C SER A 25 1.89 13.16 -11.73
N ALA A 26 1.56 12.89 -12.99
CA ALA A 26 2.54 12.72 -14.07
C ALA A 26 3.50 13.93 -14.18
N GLY A 27 4.78 13.63 -14.42
CA GLY A 27 5.84 14.65 -14.52
C GLY A 27 6.42 15.14 -13.19
N LYS A 28 5.96 14.63 -12.07
CA LYS A 28 6.63 14.85 -10.77
C LYS A 28 7.94 14.07 -10.77
N GLY A 29 9.03 14.77 -10.53
CA GLY A 29 10.35 14.19 -10.31
C GLY A 29 10.66 14.04 -8.82
N GLY A 30 11.88 13.62 -8.51
CA GLY A 30 12.39 13.59 -7.15
C GLY A 30 11.88 12.43 -6.31
N ILE A 31 11.48 12.70 -5.05
CA ILE A 31 11.13 11.68 -4.05
C ILE A 31 9.98 10.79 -4.51
N ALA A 32 8.95 11.38 -5.13
CA ALA A 32 7.79 10.63 -5.60
C ALA A 32 8.17 9.59 -6.65
N THR A 33 9.05 9.94 -7.60
CA THR A 33 9.54 9.00 -8.63
C THR A 33 10.42 7.91 -8.01
N GLU A 34 11.34 8.27 -7.12
CA GLU A 34 12.24 7.30 -6.46
C GLU A 34 11.43 6.26 -5.66
N TRP A 35 10.41 6.71 -4.90
CA TRP A 35 9.50 5.84 -4.20
C TRP A 35 8.72 4.91 -5.14
N THR A 36 8.05 5.48 -6.14
CA THR A 36 7.19 4.70 -7.03
C THR A 36 7.97 3.71 -7.88
N ASP A 37 9.15 4.08 -8.37
CA ASP A 37 10.03 3.17 -9.09
C ASP A 37 10.47 2.01 -8.20
N PHE A 38 10.92 2.30 -6.98
CA PHE A 38 11.29 1.28 -6.00
C PHE A 38 10.12 0.35 -5.70
N ALA A 39 8.94 0.91 -5.41
CA ALA A 39 7.76 0.14 -5.06
C ALA A 39 7.30 -0.77 -6.21
N LEU A 40 7.16 -0.23 -7.42
CA LEU A 40 6.66 -0.98 -8.57
C LEU A 40 7.63 -2.05 -9.06
N GLN A 41 8.94 -1.77 -9.08
CA GLN A 41 9.96 -2.76 -9.43
C GLN A 41 9.95 -3.94 -8.44
N ASN A 42 9.83 -3.68 -7.13
CA ASN A 42 9.76 -4.74 -6.14
C ASN A 42 8.49 -5.59 -6.28
N LEU A 43 7.33 -4.98 -6.49
CA LEU A 43 6.08 -5.71 -6.72
C LEU A 43 6.15 -6.56 -7.99
N HIS A 44 6.66 -5.99 -9.08
CA HIS A 44 6.88 -6.74 -10.33
C HIS A 44 7.79 -7.97 -10.08
N GLU A 45 8.94 -7.78 -9.43
CA GLU A 45 9.86 -8.89 -9.10
C GLU A 45 9.19 -9.97 -8.25
N ILE A 46 8.44 -9.58 -7.20
CA ILE A 46 7.76 -10.52 -6.30
C ILE A 46 6.73 -11.35 -7.07
N PHE A 47 5.90 -10.74 -7.90
CA PHE A 47 4.87 -11.47 -8.65
C PHE A 47 5.48 -12.30 -9.79
N CYS A 48 6.54 -11.86 -10.42
CA CYS A 48 7.30 -12.67 -11.38
C CYS A 48 8.02 -13.86 -10.73
N SER A 49 8.33 -13.80 -9.42
CA SER A 49 8.96 -14.91 -8.68
C SER A 49 8.00 -16.04 -8.31
N GLY A 50 6.71 -15.91 -8.64
CA GLY A 50 5.71 -16.97 -8.49
C GLY A 50 4.68 -16.74 -7.37
N VAL A 51 4.64 -15.57 -6.73
CA VAL A 51 3.55 -15.20 -5.82
C VAL A 51 2.28 -14.97 -6.64
N LYS A 52 1.26 -15.81 -6.42
CA LYS A 52 -0.01 -15.82 -7.16
C LYS A 52 -1.09 -16.50 -6.33
N GLY A 53 -2.34 -16.37 -6.72
CA GLY A 53 -3.43 -17.05 -6.03
C GLY A 53 -4.82 -16.65 -6.51
N ASP A 54 -5.81 -16.99 -5.72
CA ASP A 54 -7.20 -16.63 -5.98
C ASP A 54 -7.51 -15.23 -5.45
N ILE A 55 -7.15 -14.94 -4.21
CA ILE A 55 -7.56 -13.73 -3.49
C ILE A 55 -6.34 -12.94 -3.05
N LEU A 56 -6.34 -11.66 -3.43
CA LEU A 56 -5.45 -10.64 -2.90
C LEU A 56 -6.26 -9.62 -2.11
N ILE A 57 -5.80 -9.29 -0.91
CA ILE A 57 -6.31 -8.16 -0.12
C ILE A 57 -5.31 -7.01 -0.22
N ASP A 58 -5.81 -5.85 -0.61
CA ASP A 58 -5.10 -4.57 -0.61
C ASP A 58 -5.59 -3.76 0.59
N PHE A 59 -4.72 -3.57 1.58
CA PHE A 59 -5.06 -2.99 2.87
C PHE A 59 -4.50 -1.58 3.01
N GLY A 60 -5.38 -0.58 3.06
CA GLY A 60 -5.02 0.83 3.12
C GLY A 60 -4.52 1.35 1.77
N ALA A 61 -5.32 1.15 0.72
CA ALA A 61 -4.99 1.48 -0.67
C ALA A 61 -4.72 2.97 -0.92
N GLY A 62 -5.23 3.85 -0.07
CA GLY A 62 -5.30 5.26 -0.40
C GLY A 62 -6.26 5.51 -1.58
N PRO A 63 -6.07 6.60 -2.35
CA PRO A 63 -6.97 6.95 -3.45
C PRO A 63 -6.64 6.25 -4.77
N GLY A 64 -5.74 5.25 -4.82
CA GLY A 64 -5.21 4.76 -6.08
C GLY A 64 -4.82 3.29 -6.16
N PHE A 65 -4.57 2.85 -7.39
CA PHE A 65 -4.33 1.46 -7.76
C PHE A 65 -2.92 1.17 -8.28
N TYR A 66 -1.99 2.14 -8.21
CA TYR A 66 -0.69 2.02 -8.87
C TYR A 66 0.08 0.74 -8.47
N HIS A 67 0.00 0.36 -7.21
CA HIS A 67 0.66 -0.81 -6.64
C HIS A 67 0.01 -2.17 -7.00
N LEU A 68 -1.16 -2.16 -7.65
CA LEU A 68 -1.88 -3.37 -8.02
C LEU A 68 -1.69 -3.80 -9.48
N PHE A 69 -1.08 -2.97 -10.35
CA PHE A 69 -0.95 -3.30 -11.77
C PHE A 69 -0.16 -4.59 -12.03
N SER A 70 0.87 -4.89 -11.24
CA SER A 70 1.62 -6.15 -11.39
C SER A 70 0.86 -7.36 -10.87
N SER A 71 -0.03 -7.18 -9.88
CA SER A 71 -0.77 -8.29 -9.25
C SER A 71 -1.98 -8.76 -10.04
N CYS A 72 -2.57 -7.90 -10.86
CA CYS A 72 -3.83 -8.19 -11.54
C CYS A 72 -3.75 -9.34 -12.56
N GLU A 73 -2.55 -9.70 -13.00
CA GLU A 73 -2.34 -10.84 -13.91
C GLU A 73 -2.26 -12.19 -13.19
N VAL A 74 -1.95 -12.17 -11.89
CA VAL A 74 -1.65 -13.40 -11.13
C VAL A 74 -2.65 -13.70 -10.02
N PHE A 75 -3.63 -12.80 -9.79
CA PHE A 75 -4.75 -13.04 -8.86
C PHE A 75 -6.09 -13.01 -9.59
N ASN A 76 -7.05 -13.82 -9.11
CA ASN A 76 -8.39 -13.91 -9.69
C ASN A 76 -9.33 -12.85 -9.15
N SER A 77 -9.20 -12.49 -7.88
CA SER A 77 -10.01 -11.49 -7.17
C SER A 77 -9.14 -10.61 -6.29
N ILE A 78 -9.36 -9.31 -6.38
CA ILE A 78 -8.72 -8.30 -5.54
C ILE A 78 -9.78 -7.61 -4.71
N ILE A 79 -9.57 -7.58 -3.39
CA ILE A 79 -10.40 -6.83 -2.44
C ILE A 79 -9.54 -5.67 -1.98
N THR A 80 -9.86 -4.47 -2.42
CA THR A 80 -9.18 -3.24 -1.97
C THR A 80 -9.93 -2.60 -0.82
N SER A 81 -9.20 -1.91 0.05
CA SER A 81 -9.80 -1.29 1.24
C SER A 81 -9.05 -0.04 1.67
N ASP A 82 -9.78 0.88 2.25
CA ASP A 82 -9.19 2.07 2.89
C ASP A 82 -10.07 2.56 4.05
N PHE A 83 -9.46 3.22 5.02
CA PHE A 83 -10.14 3.79 6.17
C PHE A 83 -11.01 4.97 5.77
N LEU A 84 -10.48 5.88 4.93
CA LEU A 84 -11.16 7.11 4.54
C LEU A 84 -12.22 6.87 3.45
N GLU A 85 -13.40 7.41 3.65
CA GLU A 85 -14.48 7.36 2.66
C GLU A 85 -14.08 8.08 1.37
N GLN A 86 -13.46 9.26 1.46
CA GLN A 86 -13.00 10.03 0.30
C GLN A 86 -11.97 9.27 -0.55
N ASN A 87 -11.13 8.42 0.04
CA ASN A 87 -10.22 7.54 -0.71
C ASN A 87 -11.01 6.46 -1.45
N ARG A 88 -11.94 5.80 -0.77
CA ARG A 88 -12.80 4.77 -1.38
C ARG A 88 -13.64 5.33 -2.53
N GLU A 89 -14.15 6.56 -2.42
CA GLU A 89 -14.83 7.25 -3.51
C GLU A 89 -13.92 7.44 -4.75
N GLN A 90 -12.64 7.79 -4.57
CA GLN A 90 -11.69 7.89 -5.69
C GLN A 90 -11.44 6.51 -6.35
N LEU A 91 -11.31 5.47 -5.55
CA LEU A 91 -11.19 4.09 -6.06
C LEU A 91 -12.43 3.71 -6.89
N GLU A 92 -13.62 3.97 -6.39
CA GLU A 92 -14.87 3.69 -7.11
C GLU A 92 -15.01 4.50 -8.40
N LYS A 93 -14.64 5.81 -8.39
CA LYS A 93 -14.63 6.64 -9.60
C LYS A 93 -13.75 6.02 -10.69
N TRP A 94 -12.54 5.59 -10.33
CA TRP A 94 -11.62 4.97 -11.28
C TRP A 94 -12.18 3.63 -11.83
N LEU A 95 -12.76 2.80 -10.97
CA LEU A 95 -13.39 1.53 -11.38
C LEU A 95 -14.55 1.75 -12.36
N LYS A 96 -15.36 2.80 -12.14
CA LYS A 96 -16.49 3.17 -12.98
C LYS A 96 -16.10 3.96 -14.23
N LYS A 97 -14.81 4.25 -14.45
CA LYS A 97 -14.30 5.11 -15.53
C LYS A 97 -14.92 6.52 -15.50
N ASP A 98 -15.15 7.06 -14.30
CA ASP A 98 -15.66 8.41 -14.14
C ASP A 98 -14.66 9.43 -14.73
N PRO A 99 -15.09 10.42 -15.52
CA PRO A 99 -14.21 11.44 -16.06
C PRO A 99 -13.45 12.26 -15.00
N ALA A 100 -13.96 12.30 -13.76
CA ALA A 100 -13.30 12.98 -12.63
C ALA A 100 -12.37 12.05 -11.82
N ALA A 101 -12.16 10.82 -12.26
CA ALA A 101 -11.23 9.90 -11.60
C ALA A 101 -9.77 10.38 -11.73
N LEU A 102 -8.95 10.09 -10.72
CA LEU A 102 -7.51 10.32 -10.77
C LEU A 102 -6.86 9.44 -11.86
N ASP A 103 -5.90 10.00 -12.59
CA ASP A 103 -5.22 9.32 -13.70
C ASP A 103 -4.01 8.52 -13.23
N TRP A 104 -4.14 7.20 -13.20
CA TRP A 104 -3.08 6.26 -12.84
C TRP A 104 -2.39 5.63 -14.07
N SER A 105 -2.72 6.07 -15.30
CA SER A 105 -2.27 5.46 -16.55
C SER A 105 -0.76 5.45 -16.74
N HIS A 106 -0.05 6.45 -16.22
CA HIS A 106 1.41 6.51 -16.32
C HIS A 106 2.10 5.38 -15.51
N PHE A 107 1.49 4.93 -14.39
CA PHE A 107 1.98 3.76 -13.65
C PHE A 107 1.63 2.44 -14.35
N ALA A 108 0.44 2.35 -14.97
CA ALA A 108 0.10 1.21 -15.81
C ALA A 108 1.09 1.06 -16.98
N LYS A 109 1.45 2.18 -17.64
CA LYS A 109 2.47 2.23 -18.69
C LYS A 109 3.84 1.79 -18.17
N TYR A 110 4.25 2.26 -17.00
CA TYR A 110 5.53 1.88 -16.40
C TYR A 110 5.58 0.38 -16.06
N VAL A 111 4.53 -0.17 -15.44
CA VAL A 111 4.47 -1.61 -15.16
C VAL A 111 4.48 -2.43 -16.45
N CYS A 112 3.74 -2.03 -17.48
CA CYS A 112 3.78 -2.67 -18.80
C CYS A 112 5.17 -2.58 -19.45
N GLU A 113 5.93 -1.50 -19.22
CA GLU A 113 7.32 -1.39 -19.66
C GLU A 113 8.23 -2.40 -18.95
N LEU A 114 8.08 -2.58 -17.63
CA LEU A 114 8.80 -3.63 -16.88
C LEU A 114 8.47 -5.04 -17.39
N GLU A 115 7.25 -5.26 -17.88
CA GLU A 115 6.79 -6.51 -18.48
C GLU A 115 7.17 -6.67 -19.97
N GLY A 116 7.81 -5.66 -20.58
CA GLY A 116 8.22 -5.67 -21.98
C GLY A 116 7.07 -5.43 -22.99
N ASN A 117 5.95 -4.83 -22.57
CA ASN A 117 4.74 -4.67 -23.40
C ASN A 117 4.01 -3.33 -23.19
N ARG A 118 4.76 -2.23 -23.13
CA ARG A 118 4.29 -0.87 -22.79
C ARG A 118 2.96 -0.45 -23.43
N ASP A 119 2.71 -0.85 -24.67
CA ASP A 119 1.51 -0.45 -25.43
C ASP A 119 0.22 -1.13 -24.92
N ASN A 120 0.33 -2.13 -24.05
CA ASN A 120 -0.82 -2.85 -23.49
C ASN A 120 -1.42 -2.21 -22.21
N TRP A 121 -1.05 -1.00 -21.85
CA TRP A 121 -1.42 -0.37 -20.59
C TRP A 121 -2.95 -0.21 -20.41
N GLU A 122 -3.71 0.10 -21.47
CA GLU A 122 -5.18 0.19 -21.40
C GLU A 122 -5.80 -1.16 -21.07
N LYS A 123 -5.28 -2.23 -21.68
CA LYS A 123 -5.71 -3.60 -21.36
C LYS A 123 -5.34 -3.99 -19.92
N LYS A 124 -4.19 -3.51 -19.42
CA LYS A 124 -3.75 -3.70 -18.02
C LYS A 124 -4.74 -3.05 -17.06
N GLU A 125 -5.11 -1.79 -17.29
CA GLU A 125 -6.13 -1.11 -16.51
C GLU A 125 -7.47 -1.84 -16.53
N GLU A 126 -7.91 -2.30 -17.70
CA GLU A 126 -9.16 -3.04 -17.84
C GLU A 126 -9.12 -4.38 -17.11
N THR A 127 -7.97 -5.05 -17.13
CA THR A 127 -7.75 -6.28 -16.37
C THR A 127 -7.87 -6.00 -14.87
N LEU A 128 -7.22 -4.95 -14.36
CA LEU A 128 -7.31 -4.58 -12.95
C LEU A 128 -8.75 -4.24 -12.55
N ARG A 129 -9.48 -3.43 -13.36
CA ARG A 129 -10.89 -3.10 -13.10
C ARG A 129 -11.77 -4.34 -12.93
N ARG A 130 -11.56 -5.37 -13.76
CA ARG A 130 -12.31 -6.63 -13.67
C ARG A 130 -11.93 -7.47 -12.45
N LYS A 131 -10.69 -7.36 -12.01
CA LYS A 131 -10.16 -8.15 -10.88
C LYS A 131 -10.51 -7.55 -9.53
N VAL A 132 -10.69 -6.24 -9.44
CA VAL A 132 -11.18 -5.59 -8.23
C VAL A 132 -12.66 -5.90 -8.04
N THR A 133 -12.95 -6.73 -7.05
CA THR A 133 -14.31 -7.23 -6.80
C THR A 133 -15.03 -6.49 -5.69
N LYS A 134 -14.29 -5.84 -4.78
CA LYS A 134 -14.83 -5.07 -3.66
C LYS A 134 -13.95 -3.89 -3.31
N VAL A 135 -14.58 -2.79 -2.90
CA VAL A 135 -13.95 -1.66 -2.20
C VAL A 135 -14.58 -1.62 -0.81
N LEU A 136 -13.80 -1.82 0.24
CA LEU A 136 -14.28 -1.97 1.61
C LEU A 136 -13.68 -0.88 2.53
N MET A 137 -14.39 -0.59 3.62
CA MET A 137 -13.80 0.12 4.74
C MET A 137 -12.91 -0.83 5.52
N CYS A 138 -11.73 -0.35 5.96
CA CYS A 138 -10.87 -1.06 6.89
C CYS A 138 -10.36 -0.10 7.98
N ASP A 139 -10.16 -0.63 9.19
CA ASP A 139 -9.54 0.08 10.30
C ASP A 139 -8.43 -0.80 10.90
N ALA A 140 -7.18 -0.39 10.72
CA ALA A 140 -6.02 -1.12 11.23
C ALA A 140 -6.04 -1.27 12.76
N LEU A 141 -6.57 -0.27 13.47
CA LEU A 141 -6.56 -0.24 14.93
C LEU A 141 -7.76 -0.96 15.55
N ALA A 142 -8.85 -1.16 14.82
CA ALA A 142 -10.00 -1.92 15.31
C ALA A 142 -9.62 -3.35 15.72
N GLU A 143 -10.38 -3.97 16.60
CA GLU A 143 -10.18 -5.37 17.00
C GLU A 143 -10.24 -6.30 15.78
N LYS A 144 -11.21 -6.07 14.90
CA LYS A 144 -11.30 -6.69 13.59
C LYS A 144 -11.11 -5.62 12.53
N PRO A 145 -10.10 -5.74 11.66
CA PRO A 145 -9.80 -4.73 10.64
C PRO A 145 -10.95 -4.49 9.64
N PHE A 146 -11.86 -5.43 9.50
CA PHE A 146 -13.06 -5.34 8.67
C PHE A 146 -14.31 -5.65 9.50
N ASP A 147 -15.40 -4.92 9.25
CA ASP A 147 -16.71 -5.11 9.86
C ASP A 147 -17.56 -6.21 9.15
N VAL A 148 -17.03 -6.74 8.05
CA VAL A 148 -17.64 -7.82 7.28
C VAL A 148 -16.76 -9.09 7.29
N PRO A 149 -17.35 -10.28 7.12
CA PRO A 149 -16.58 -11.51 6.98
C PRO A 149 -15.64 -11.45 5.78
N MET A 150 -14.34 -11.71 6.02
CA MET A 150 -13.32 -11.75 4.98
C MET A 150 -12.93 -13.20 4.65
N PRO A 151 -12.71 -13.51 3.36
CA PRO A 151 -12.08 -14.77 2.99
C PRO A 151 -10.61 -14.77 3.39
N GLU A 152 -10.03 -15.94 3.66
CA GLU A 152 -8.59 -16.08 3.77
C GLU A 152 -7.94 -15.85 2.39
N ALA A 153 -6.93 -14.97 2.36
CA ALA A 153 -6.26 -14.54 1.14
C ALA A 153 -4.96 -15.30 0.90
N ASP A 154 -4.59 -15.43 -0.37
CA ASP A 154 -3.29 -15.95 -0.78
C ASP A 154 -2.18 -14.90 -0.62
N CYS A 155 -2.55 -13.62 -0.75
CA CYS A 155 -1.63 -12.50 -0.58
C CYS A 155 -2.34 -11.29 0.03
N LEU A 156 -1.59 -10.52 0.82
CA LEU A 156 -1.99 -9.21 1.32
C LEU A 156 -0.90 -8.18 0.94
N ILE A 157 -1.32 -7.05 0.41
CA ILE A 157 -0.44 -5.89 0.16
C ILE A 157 -0.87 -4.75 1.06
N SER A 158 0.10 -3.99 1.58
CA SER A 158 -0.14 -2.70 2.22
C SER A 158 1.02 -1.75 1.88
N CYS A 159 0.68 -0.60 1.31
CA CYS A 159 1.65 0.40 0.89
C CYS A 159 1.38 1.73 1.60
N LEU A 160 2.39 2.30 2.30
CA LEU A 160 2.31 3.59 3.00
C LEU A 160 1.09 3.72 3.95
N CYS A 161 0.69 2.63 4.61
CA CYS A 161 -0.53 2.61 5.42
C CYS A 161 -0.26 2.36 6.90
N LEU A 162 0.47 1.29 7.24
CA LEU A 162 0.52 0.79 8.62
C LEU A 162 1.21 1.77 9.56
N GLU A 163 2.25 2.44 9.11
CA GLU A 163 3.00 3.43 9.88
C GLU A 163 2.22 4.74 10.08
N ASN A 164 1.28 5.03 9.16
CA ASN A 164 0.36 6.17 9.31
C ASN A 164 -0.75 5.88 10.33
N ALA A 165 -1.15 4.62 10.47
CA ALA A 165 -2.20 4.19 11.39
C ALA A 165 -1.68 3.99 12.82
N CYS A 166 -0.42 3.58 12.98
CA CYS A 166 0.16 3.17 14.27
C CYS A 166 0.91 4.31 14.94
N GLN A 167 0.74 4.46 16.26
CA GLN A 167 1.44 5.47 17.05
C GLN A 167 2.78 4.97 17.60
N ASP A 168 2.93 3.66 17.73
CA ASP A 168 4.12 3.01 18.26
C ASP A 168 4.33 1.62 17.64
N ARG A 169 5.49 1.02 17.94
CA ARG A 169 5.87 -0.30 17.43
C ARG A 169 4.96 -1.42 17.95
N GLU A 170 4.42 -1.30 19.16
CA GLU A 170 3.52 -2.33 19.71
C GLU A 170 2.20 -2.37 18.92
N ALA A 171 1.61 -1.21 18.62
CA ALA A 171 0.45 -1.09 17.74
C ALA A 171 0.74 -1.67 16.37
N TYR A 172 1.91 -1.38 15.79
CA TYR A 172 2.34 -1.92 14.49
C TYR A 172 2.41 -3.46 14.50
N ILE A 173 3.03 -4.06 15.53
CA ILE A 173 3.07 -5.52 15.69
C ILE A 173 1.66 -6.12 15.84
N ASN A 174 0.79 -5.46 16.60
CA ASN A 174 -0.58 -5.92 16.78
C ASN A 174 -1.39 -5.87 15.48
N VAL A 175 -1.20 -4.83 14.66
CA VAL A 175 -1.78 -4.77 13.30
C VAL A 175 -1.25 -5.93 12.45
N LEU A 176 0.06 -6.15 12.41
CA LEU A 176 0.64 -7.27 11.66
C LEU A 176 0.05 -8.64 12.07
N LYS A 177 -0.18 -8.86 13.38
CA LYS A 177 -0.83 -10.09 13.87
C LYS A 177 -2.26 -10.24 13.36
N LYS A 178 -3.05 -9.14 13.36
CA LYS A 178 -4.42 -9.15 12.82
C LYS A 178 -4.43 -9.43 11.32
N LEU A 179 -3.52 -8.81 10.55
CA LEU A 179 -3.40 -9.04 9.13
C LEU A 179 -2.99 -10.49 8.81
N LYS A 180 -2.17 -11.12 9.67
CA LYS A 180 -1.82 -12.53 9.52
C LYS A 180 -3.02 -13.47 9.57
N GLU A 181 -4.04 -13.15 10.37
CA GLU A 181 -5.26 -13.96 10.45
C GLU A 181 -6.09 -13.93 9.16
N LEU A 182 -5.92 -12.90 8.33
CA LEU A 182 -6.56 -12.79 7.02
C LEU A 182 -5.88 -13.65 5.94
N LEU A 183 -4.71 -14.22 6.21
CA LEU A 183 -3.94 -15.00 5.25
C LEU A 183 -4.18 -16.51 5.44
N LYS A 184 -4.21 -17.23 4.33
CA LYS A 184 -4.09 -18.69 4.31
C LYS A 184 -2.74 -19.13 4.92
N PRO A 185 -2.63 -20.34 5.50
CA PRO A 185 -1.31 -20.93 5.79
C PRO A 185 -0.43 -20.91 4.55
N GLY A 186 0.81 -20.41 4.65
CA GLY A 186 1.71 -20.20 3.53
C GLY A 186 1.41 -18.95 2.69
N GLY A 187 0.34 -18.20 2.97
CA GLY A 187 -0.01 -16.97 2.28
C GLY A 187 1.02 -15.84 2.51
N HIS A 188 1.11 -14.94 1.56
CA HIS A 188 2.13 -13.90 1.51
C HIS A 188 1.62 -12.57 2.04
N ILE A 189 2.51 -11.79 2.65
CA ILE A 189 2.29 -10.37 2.96
C ILE A 189 3.43 -9.54 2.36
N ILE A 190 3.05 -8.44 1.71
CA ILE A 190 3.97 -7.47 1.14
C ILE A 190 3.64 -6.12 1.75
N VAL A 191 4.60 -5.56 2.51
CA VAL A 191 4.45 -4.23 3.08
C VAL A 191 5.56 -3.34 2.53
N GLN A 192 5.17 -2.21 1.97
CA GLN A 192 6.10 -1.22 1.44
C GLN A 192 5.82 0.13 2.09
N SER A 193 6.86 0.78 2.57
CA SER A 193 6.73 2.10 3.18
C SER A 193 8.08 2.82 3.25
N ILE A 194 8.10 3.92 3.99
CA ILE A 194 9.25 4.79 4.19
C ILE A 194 9.89 4.52 5.56
N LEU A 195 11.21 4.73 5.65
CA LEU A 195 12.00 4.51 6.87
C LEU A 195 12.26 5.83 7.60
N ASN A 196 12.30 5.73 8.94
CA ASN A 196 12.70 6.81 9.84
C ASN A 196 11.95 8.14 9.60
N CYS A 197 10.73 8.06 9.10
CA CYS A 197 9.87 9.19 8.82
C CYS A 197 9.00 9.49 10.04
N SER A 198 8.98 10.74 10.49
CA SER A 198 8.12 11.16 11.60
C SER A 198 6.93 12.01 11.15
N TYR A 199 7.00 12.61 9.97
CA TYR A 199 5.92 13.41 9.38
C TYR A 199 5.97 13.44 7.85
N TYR A 200 4.84 13.79 7.25
CA TYR A 200 4.73 14.13 5.83
C TYR A 200 3.66 15.21 5.62
N HIS A 201 3.79 15.96 4.54
CA HIS A 201 2.90 17.07 4.20
C HIS A 201 1.98 16.73 3.02
N ILE A 202 0.71 17.12 3.13
CA ILE A 202 -0.25 17.17 2.02
C ILE A 202 -0.84 18.57 1.97
N GLY A 203 -0.52 19.33 0.93
CA GLY A 203 -0.88 20.74 0.91
C GLY A 203 -0.29 21.50 2.10
N ASN A 204 -1.15 22.09 2.92
CA ASN A 204 -0.76 22.81 4.14
C ASN A 204 -0.85 21.96 5.42
N SER A 205 -1.34 20.74 5.34
CA SER A 205 -1.53 19.87 6.50
C SER A 205 -0.32 18.96 6.71
N CYS A 206 0.08 18.79 7.98
CA CYS A 206 1.20 17.96 8.39
C CYS A 206 0.67 16.73 9.13
N PHE A 207 0.95 15.55 8.61
CA PHE A 207 0.51 14.28 9.16
C PHE A 207 1.66 13.56 9.87
N SER A 208 1.36 12.94 11.00
CA SER A 208 2.33 12.10 11.71
C SER A 208 2.53 10.76 11.02
N HIS A 209 3.71 10.21 11.16
CA HIS A 209 4.09 8.90 10.67
C HIS A 209 4.94 8.21 11.74
N LEU A 210 4.78 6.92 11.96
CA LEU A 210 5.60 6.16 12.90
C LEU A 210 7.03 6.04 12.38
N PRO A 211 8.02 6.67 13.02
CA PRO A 211 9.42 6.51 12.64
C PRO A 211 9.86 5.09 12.98
N ILE A 212 10.04 4.28 11.96
CA ILE A 212 10.44 2.87 12.08
C ILE A 212 11.72 2.63 11.30
N SER A 213 12.70 2.01 11.93
CA SER A 213 13.96 1.64 11.29
C SER A 213 13.84 0.28 10.55
N LYS A 214 14.79 -0.01 9.67
CA LYS A 214 14.90 -1.33 9.04
C LYS A 214 14.89 -2.47 10.05
N ASP A 215 15.64 -2.30 11.15
CA ASP A 215 15.76 -3.34 12.19
C ASP A 215 14.44 -3.51 12.95
N ASP A 216 13.70 -2.43 13.18
CA ASP A 216 12.38 -2.49 13.82
C ASP A 216 11.36 -3.17 12.92
N VAL A 217 11.37 -2.89 11.62
CA VAL A 217 10.52 -3.60 10.65
C VAL A 217 10.80 -5.11 10.73
N GLU A 218 12.07 -5.51 10.59
CA GLU A 218 12.45 -6.93 10.63
C GLU A 218 12.05 -7.62 11.93
N LYS A 219 12.32 -6.99 13.07
CA LYS A 219 11.94 -7.51 14.40
C LYS A 219 10.42 -7.61 14.54
N SER A 220 9.67 -6.59 14.09
CA SER A 220 8.21 -6.57 14.20
C SER A 220 7.54 -7.69 13.43
N PHE A 221 8.00 -8.00 12.21
CA PHE A 221 7.51 -9.12 11.43
C PHE A 221 7.81 -10.47 12.10
N LYS A 222 9.02 -10.65 12.67
CA LYS A 222 9.38 -11.85 13.43
C LYS A 222 8.51 -12.01 14.69
N GLU A 223 8.32 -10.94 15.46
CA GLU A 223 7.48 -10.93 16.66
C GLU A 223 5.99 -11.15 16.35
N ALA A 224 5.52 -10.70 15.18
CA ALA A 224 4.19 -11.02 14.69
C ALA A 224 4.04 -12.46 14.19
N GLY A 225 5.15 -13.22 14.11
CA GLY A 225 5.18 -14.63 13.74
C GLY A 225 5.10 -14.86 12.24
N TYR A 226 5.72 -13.99 11.44
CA TYR A 226 5.91 -14.18 10.00
C TYR A 226 7.28 -14.81 9.70
N GLU A 227 7.36 -15.58 8.62
CA GLU A 227 8.60 -15.99 7.98
C GLU A 227 9.02 -14.92 6.97
N ILE A 228 10.16 -14.27 7.20
CA ILE A 228 10.67 -13.25 6.27
C ILE A 228 11.24 -13.96 5.04
N VAL A 229 10.72 -13.62 3.86
CA VAL A 229 11.25 -14.08 2.57
C VAL A 229 12.34 -13.13 2.10
N LYS A 230 12.06 -11.83 2.11
CA LYS A 230 13.00 -10.79 1.65
C LYS A 230 12.67 -9.45 2.26
N LEU A 231 13.70 -8.71 2.67
CA LEU A 231 13.61 -7.30 3.02
C LEU A 231 14.57 -6.53 2.12
N LYS A 232 14.02 -5.65 1.28
CA LYS A 232 14.79 -4.71 0.48
C LYS A 232 14.69 -3.31 1.07
N VAL A 233 15.77 -2.58 0.99
CA VAL A 233 15.87 -1.18 1.45
C VAL A 233 16.58 -0.37 0.37
N LEU A 234 16.07 0.82 0.14
CA LEU A 234 16.70 1.84 -0.69
C LEU A 234 16.88 3.10 0.15
N SER A 235 18.12 3.55 0.33
CA SER A 235 18.38 4.85 0.95
C SER A 235 17.93 5.97 0.01
N ARG A 236 17.28 6.97 0.56
CA ARG A 236 16.81 8.12 -0.20
C ARG A 236 17.99 8.91 -0.77
N SER A 237 18.05 9.07 -2.08
CA SER A 237 19.12 9.80 -2.77
C SER A 237 18.75 11.26 -3.01
N VAL A 238 17.47 11.56 -3.19
CA VAL A 238 16.96 12.90 -3.50
C VAL A 238 16.57 13.60 -2.21
N LYS A 239 17.27 14.69 -1.88
CA LYS A 239 16.81 15.65 -0.87
C LYS A 239 15.87 16.64 -1.56
N SER A 240 14.63 16.68 -1.13
CA SER A 240 13.67 17.68 -1.61
C SER A 240 14.09 19.08 -1.14
N GLU A 241 14.01 20.08 -2.04
CA GLU A 241 14.11 21.50 -1.65
C GLU A 241 12.94 21.92 -0.75
N MET A 242 11.79 21.21 -0.86
CA MET A 242 10.67 21.31 0.07
C MET A 242 10.74 20.11 1.01
N GLU A 243 10.84 20.34 2.30
CA GLU A 243 10.81 19.31 3.34
C GLU A 243 9.41 18.72 3.49
N ILE A 244 8.95 17.98 2.45
CA ILE A 244 7.64 17.35 2.49
C ILE A 244 7.61 16.10 3.39
N SER A 245 8.79 15.61 3.81
CA SER A 245 8.94 14.45 4.68
C SER A 245 10.41 14.37 5.14
N ASP A 246 10.62 13.93 6.37
CA ASP A 246 11.95 13.72 6.97
C ASP A 246 12.51 12.30 6.77
N SER A 247 11.88 11.48 5.92
CA SER A 247 12.31 10.10 5.66
C SER A 247 13.73 10.02 5.12
N ASP A 248 14.45 8.94 5.44
CA ASP A 248 15.80 8.67 4.94
C ASP A 248 15.89 7.48 3.96
N GLY A 249 14.80 6.77 3.74
CA GLY A 249 14.76 5.66 2.82
C GLY A 249 13.38 5.00 2.68
N TYR A 250 13.39 3.91 1.92
CA TYR A 250 12.22 3.10 1.59
C TYR A 250 12.49 1.64 1.91
N TYR A 251 11.45 0.89 2.23
CA TYR A 251 11.57 -0.55 2.37
C TYR A 251 10.44 -1.30 1.64
N CYS A 252 10.77 -2.52 1.25
CA CYS A 252 9.84 -3.53 0.79
C CYS A 252 10.07 -4.80 1.58
N MET A 253 9.14 -5.13 2.46
CA MET A 253 9.09 -6.37 3.22
C MET A 253 8.20 -7.36 2.50
N HIS A 254 8.74 -8.51 2.12
CA HIS A 254 8.01 -9.67 1.67
C HIS A 254 8.16 -10.77 2.72
N ALA A 255 7.07 -11.20 3.30
CA ALA A 255 7.03 -12.24 4.32
C ALA A 255 5.88 -13.22 4.06
N ARG A 256 5.80 -14.28 4.82
CA ARG A 256 4.83 -15.35 4.65
C ARG A 256 4.27 -15.79 6.00
N LYS A 257 2.96 -16.07 6.05
CA LYS A 257 2.36 -16.80 7.18
C LYS A 257 2.91 -18.22 7.18
N PRO A 258 3.46 -18.73 8.30
CA PRO A 258 3.95 -20.10 8.37
C PRO A 258 2.86 -21.11 7.97
N HIS A 259 3.26 -22.21 7.36
CA HIS A 259 2.37 -23.37 7.23
C HIS A 259 2.05 -23.87 8.65
N LYS A 260 0.81 -24.29 8.90
CA LYS A 260 0.49 -25.02 10.13
C LYS A 260 1.33 -26.30 10.11
N GLU A 261 2.08 -26.52 11.20
CA GLU A 261 2.69 -27.84 11.47
C GLU A 261 1.61 -28.90 11.63
#